data_c57017b0aeba959f1a49b91d97d5b8f3
#
_entry.id   c57017b0aeba959f1a49b91d97d5b8f3
#
_cell.length_a   1.000
_cell.length_b   1.000
_cell.length_c   1.000
_cell.angle_alpha   90.00
_cell.angle_beta   90.00
_cell.angle_gamma   90.00
#
_symmetry.space_group_name_H-M   'P 1'
#
loop_
_entity.id
_entity.type
_entity.pdbx_description
1 polymer ?
#
loop_
_entity_poly.entity_id
_entity_poly.type
_entity_poly.pdbx_seq_one_letter_code
_entity_poly.pdbx_strand_id
1 'polypeptide(L)'
;IAWNNHRHLESWYAISGSGYICHTINPRLFPEQLIFIINDAQDRVVLFDKTFAPLIAAVKAHLPHVEHFICLDAADDAITEKIADVKFYDDLVSKESEQFTWPSFDEQTASSLCYTSGTTGNPKGVLYSHRSTILHSFAISLPDSLNLSANDIMLPVVPMFHVNAWGTPYAAAMVGCTVVLPGPGLDGPSLVNMIDTYKATVALGVPTIWQGLLAAAKQTGSQLASMNRNV
;
A
#
# COMPACT_ATOMS: atom_id res chain seq x y z
N ILE A 1 -3.86 6.90 0.23
CA ILE A 1 -5.03 6.21 0.83
C ILE A 1 -5.55 5.23 -0.21
N ALA A 2 -4.99 4.02 -0.27
CA ALA A 2 -5.31 3.07 -1.33
C ALA A 2 -5.28 1.62 -0.83
N TRP A 3 -5.95 0.76 -1.56
CA TRP A 3 -5.84 -0.70 -1.39
C TRP A 3 -4.49 -1.21 -1.91
N ASN A 4 -4.16 -2.47 -1.59
CA ASN A 4 -2.99 -3.12 -2.17
C ASN A 4 -3.24 -3.43 -3.64
N ASN A 5 -3.03 -2.44 -4.52
CA ASN A 5 -3.16 -2.56 -5.97
C ASN A 5 -1.90 -2.06 -6.69
N HIS A 6 -1.85 -2.24 -8.01
CA HIS A 6 -0.67 -1.87 -8.80
C HIS A 6 -0.37 -0.36 -8.77
N ARG A 7 -1.39 0.51 -8.83
CA ARG A 7 -1.20 1.97 -8.78
C ARG A 7 -0.64 2.44 -7.44
N HIS A 8 -1.06 1.80 -6.35
CA HIS A 8 -0.47 2.05 -5.04
C HIS A 8 1.00 1.64 -5.00
N LEU A 9 1.34 0.46 -5.55
CA LEU A 9 2.72 -0.01 -5.63
C LEU A 9 3.59 0.89 -6.51
N GLU A 10 3.11 1.27 -7.69
CA GLU A 10 3.76 2.21 -8.59
C GLU A 10 4.04 3.55 -7.89
N SER A 11 3.04 4.08 -7.19
CA SER A 11 3.17 5.32 -6.42
C SER A 11 4.25 5.22 -5.33
N TRP A 12 4.37 4.08 -4.66
CA TRP A 12 5.41 3.87 -3.66
C TRP A 12 6.81 4.06 -4.25
N TYR A 13 7.07 3.39 -5.37
CA TYR A 13 8.37 3.49 -6.03
C TYR A 13 8.59 4.86 -6.67
N ALA A 14 7.57 5.40 -7.32
CA ALA A 14 7.68 6.70 -7.97
C ALA A 14 7.95 7.81 -6.96
N ILE A 15 7.22 7.87 -5.86
CA ILE A 15 7.37 8.92 -4.84
C ILE A 15 8.73 8.81 -4.16
N SER A 16 9.06 7.65 -3.61
CA SER A 16 10.31 7.47 -2.89
C SER A 16 11.52 7.56 -3.81
N GLY A 17 11.48 6.95 -5.00
CA GLY A 17 12.56 7.00 -5.97
C GLY A 17 12.83 8.40 -6.54
N SER A 18 11.83 9.28 -6.52
CA SER A 18 11.99 10.69 -6.90
C SER A 18 12.52 11.58 -5.76
N GLY A 19 12.87 11.01 -4.60
CA GLY A 19 13.38 11.76 -3.45
C GLY A 19 12.30 12.41 -2.58
N TYR A 20 11.03 12.01 -2.77
CA TYR A 20 9.91 12.42 -1.92
C TYR A 20 9.58 11.35 -0.88
N ILE A 21 8.73 11.70 0.09
CA ILE A 21 8.31 10.80 1.16
C ILE A 21 6.95 10.20 0.84
N CYS A 22 6.90 8.88 0.69
CA CYS A 22 5.64 8.17 0.52
C CYS A 22 4.95 7.99 1.88
N HIS A 23 3.95 8.83 2.16
CA HIS A 23 3.13 8.74 3.36
C HIS A 23 1.95 7.78 3.12
N THR A 24 1.98 6.63 3.79
CA THR A 24 0.91 5.64 3.69
C THR A 24 -0.12 5.86 4.79
N ILE A 25 -1.40 5.99 4.42
CA ILE A 25 -2.46 6.40 5.34
C ILE A 25 -3.53 5.32 5.44
N ASN A 26 -3.85 4.92 6.68
CA ASN A 26 -4.90 3.95 6.95
C ASN A 26 -6.29 4.58 6.77
N PRO A 27 -7.10 4.13 5.79
CA PRO A 27 -8.43 4.69 5.52
C PRO A 27 -9.48 4.36 6.59
N ARG A 28 -9.15 3.50 7.55
CA ARG A 28 -10.05 3.09 8.65
C ARG A 28 -9.94 3.99 9.87
N LEU A 29 -9.07 5.00 9.84
CA LEU A 29 -8.96 6.00 10.88
C LEU A 29 -10.20 6.89 10.89
N PHE A 30 -10.53 7.45 12.05
CA PHE A 30 -11.59 8.46 12.16
C PHE A 30 -11.18 9.73 11.40
N PRO A 31 -12.14 10.50 10.85
CA PRO A 31 -11.85 11.71 10.09
C PRO A 31 -10.93 12.70 10.81
N GLU A 32 -11.09 12.87 12.11
CA GLU A 32 -10.27 13.77 12.93
C GLU A 32 -8.79 13.31 12.98
N GLN A 33 -8.58 12.01 13.02
CA GLN A 33 -7.22 11.42 12.99
C GLN A 33 -6.58 11.59 11.62
N LEU A 34 -7.36 11.40 10.54
CA LEU A 34 -6.90 11.64 9.17
C LEU A 34 -6.48 13.10 8.97
N ILE A 35 -7.32 14.03 9.39
CA ILE A 35 -7.02 15.47 9.33
C ILE A 35 -5.74 15.76 10.11
N PHE A 36 -5.61 15.20 11.31
CA PHE A 36 -4.41 15.39 12.13
C PHE A 36 -3.15 14.92 11.42
N ILE A 37 -3.09 13.65 10.98
CA ILE A 37 -1.86 13.07 10.40
C ILE A 37 -1.46 13.72 9.08
N ILE A 38 -2.42 14.06 8.23
CA ILE A 38 -2.17 14.73 6.94
C ILE A 38 -1.59 16.14 7.17
N ASN A 39 -2.14 16.87 8.14
CA ASN A 39 -1.66 18.22 8.48
C ASN A 39 -0.32 18.18 9.23
N ASP A 40 -0.12 17.23 10.17
CA ASP A 40 1.12 17.06 10.92
C ASP A 40 2.29 16.69 10.00
N ALA A 41 2.03 15.81 9.02
CA ALA A 41 2.98 15.43 7.98
C ALA A 41 3.20 16.53 6.93
N GLN A 42 2.34 17.55 6.87
CA GLN A 42 2.33 18.58 5.84
C GLN A 42 2.23 18.01 4.41
N ASP A 43 1.36 17.02 4.24
CA ASP A 43 1.16 16.38 2.94
C ASP A 43 0.69 17.39 1.91
N ARG A 44 1.36 17.43 0.75
CA ARG A 44 1.03 18.35 -0.36
C ARG A 44 0.16 17.69 -1.43
N VAL A 45 0.25 16.38 -1.56
CA VAL A 45 -0.50 15.59 -2.55
C VAL A 45 -1.14 14.41 -1.85
N VAL A 46 -2.44 14.21 -2.07
CA VAL A 46 -3.18 13.05 -1.58
C VAL A 46 -3.64 12.21 -2.77
N LEU A 47 -3.08 10.99 -2.87
CA LEU A 47 -3.53 9.97 -3.82
C LEU A 47 -4.54 9.05 -3.12
N PHE A 48 -5.62 8.68 -3.80
CA PHE A 48 -6.66 7.83 -3.21
C PHE A 48 -7.39 6.98 -4.23
N ASP A 49 -7.77 5.74 -3.84
CA ASP A 49 -8.70 4.93 -4.63
C ASP A 49 -10.11 5.51 -4.54
N LYS A 50 -10.91 5.38 -5.62
CA LYS A 50 -12.26 5.94 -5.70
C LYS A 50 -13.19 5.51 -4.57
N THR A 51 -12.95 4.32 -4.00
CA THR A 51 -13.67 3.81 -2.83
C THR A 51 -13.60 4.79 -1.65
N PHE A 52 -12.52 5.56 -1.56
CA PHE A 52 -12.29 6.53 -0.47
C PHE A 52 -12.69 7.96 -0.84
N ALA A 53 -13.26 8.20 -2.03
CA ALA A 53 -13.71 9.54 -2.43
C ALA A 53 -14.68 10.20 -1.44
N PRO A 54 -15.66 9.49 -0.83
CA PRO A 54 -16.52 10.10 0.19
C PRO A 54 -15.74 10.55 1.43
N LEU A 55 -14.73 9.78 1.84
CA LEU A 55 -13.86 10.14 2.97
C LEU A 55 -13.04 11.38 2.67
N ILE A 56 -12.42 11.43 1.48
CA ILE A 56 -11.62 12.59 1.03
C ILE A 56 -12.50 13.83 0.92
N ALA A 57 -13.70 13.73 0.34
CA ALA A 57 -14.66 14.84 0.26
C ALA A 57 -15.00 15.41 1.64
N ALA A 58 -15.15 14.55 2.65
CA ALA A 58 -15.49 14.97 4.01
C ALA A 58 -14.33 15.71 4.72
N VAL A 59 -13.07 15.37 4.44
CA VAL A 59 -11.92 15.94 5.14
C VAL A 59 -11.20 17.05 4.36
N LYS A 60 -11.38 17.14 3.05
CA LYS A 60 -10.67 18.06 2.14
C LYS A 60 -10.63 19.51 2.65
N ALA A 61 -11.77 20.03 3.14
CA ALA A 61 -11.86 21.41 3.61
C ALA A 61 -10.96 21.73 4.83
N HIS A 62 -10.46 20.68 5.52
CA HIS A 62 -9.62 20.79 6.70
C HIS A 62 -8.13 20.51 6.41
N LEU A 63 -7.74 20.42 5.14
CA LEU A 63 -6.40 20.07 4.69
C LEU A 63 -5.75 21.25 3.90
N PRO A 64 -5.38 22.35 4.57
CA PRO A 64 -4.95 23.57 3.89
C PRO A 64 -3.61 23.44 3.15
N HIS A 65 -2.79 22.46 3.49
CA HIS A 65 -1.49 22.23 2.84
C HIS A 65 -1.56 21.33 1.62
N VAL A 66 -2.69 20.62 1.43
CA VAL A 66 -2.87 19.72 0.27
C VAL A 66 -3.18 20.53 -0.97
N GLU A 67 -2.28 20.51 -1.92
CA GLU A 67 -2.37 21.23 -3.19
C GLU A 67 -3.11 20.42 -4.26
N HIS A 68 -2.99 19.08 -4.20
CA HIS A 68 -3.55 18.19 -5.21
C HIS A 68 -4.21 16.96 -4.59
N PHE A 69 -5.40 16.65 -5.09
CA PHE A 69 -6.10 15.40 -4.84
C PHE A 69 -6.12 14.59 -6.14
N ILE A 70 -5.58 13.37 -6.10
CA ILE A 70 -5.42 12.50 -7.27
C ILE A 70 -6.16 11.19 -7.01
N CYS A 71 -7.21 10.93 -7.80
CA CYS A 71 -7.87 9.63 -7.80
C CYS A 71 -7.05 8.64 -8.61
N LEU A 72 -6.75 7.48 -8.03
CA LEU A 72 -5.95 6.42 -8.65
C LEU A 72 -6.74 5.60 -9.68
N ASP A 73 -8.06 5.74 -9.71
CA ASP A 73 -8.95 5.09 -10.68
C ASP A 73 -9.14 5.94 -11.94
N ALA A 74 -9.79 5.36 -12.94
CA ALA A 74 -10.18 6.08 -14.15
C ALA A 74 -11.11 7.26 -13.85
N ALA A 75 -11.15 8.23 -14.75
CA ALA A 75 -12.00 9.41 -14.64
C ALA A 75 -13.46 9.03 -14.41
N ASP A 76 -14.10 9.73 -13.46
CA ASP A 76 -15.46 9.46 -13.02
C ASP A 76 -16.12 10.79 -12.60
N ASP A 77 -17.19 11.15 -13.29
CA ASP A 77 -17.93 12.42 -13.04
C ASP A 77 -18.48 12.49 -11.62
N ALA A 78 -18.90 11.35 -11.04
CA ALA A 78 -19.41 11.32 -9.67
C ALA A 78 -18.32 11.64 -8.62
N ILE A 79 -17.04 11.44 -8.95
CA ILE A 79 -15.92 11.86 -8.10
C ILE A 79 -15.66 13.36 -8.28
N THR A 80 -15.69 13.84 -9.52
CA THR A 80 -15.50 15.27 -9.83
C THR A 80 -16.58 16.14 -9.19
N GLU A 81 -17.82 15.67 -9.14
CA GLU A 81 -18.91 16.36 -8.44
C GLU A 81 -18.67 16.48 -6.93
N LYS A 82 -18.04 15.48 -6.31
CA LYS A 82 -17.77 15.45 -4.87
C LYS A 82 -16.50 16.19 -4.48
N ILE A 83 -15.48 16.11 -5.33
CA ILE A 83 -14.14 16.66 -5.07
C ILE A 83 -13.79 17.57 -6.24
N ALA A 84 -14.10 18.86 -6.12
CA ALA A 84 -13.69 19.84 -7.12
C ALA A 84 -12.16 19.79 -7.33
N ASP A 85 -11.71 19.98 -8.55
CA ASP A 85 -10.29 19.99 -8.98
C ASP A 85 -9.55 18.66 -8.75
N VAL A 86 -10.27 17.54 -8.58
CA VAL A 86 -9.66 16.21 -8.55
C VAL A 86 -8.98 15.92 -9.87
N LYS A 87 -7.78 15.34 -9.79
CA LYS A 87 -7.04 14.83 -10.96
C LYS A 87 -7.17 13.31 -10.98
N PHE A 88 -6.99 12.71 -12.17
CA PHE A 88 -7.02 11.26 -12.32
C PHE A 88 -5.64 10.76 -12.73
N TYR A 89 -5.21 9.68 -12.10
CA TYR A 89 -3.87 9.12 -12.25
C TYR A 89 -3.55 8.77 -13.70
N ASP A 90 -4.44 8.03 -14.36
CA ASP A 90 -4.23 7.59 -15.73
C ASP A 90 -4.13 8.79 -16.72
N ASP A 91 -4.91 9.85 -16.50
CA ASP A 91 -4.88 11.07 -17.31
C ASP A 91 -3.56 11.86 -17.12
N LEU A 92 -2.96 11.79 -15.93
CA LEU A 92 -1.68 12.43 -15.67
C LEU A 92 -0.55 11.62 -16.29
N VAL A 93 -0.49 10.31 -16.00
CA VAL A 93 0.59 9.43 -16.46
C VAL A 93 0.63 9.32 -17.99
N SER A 94 -0.54 9.27 -18.67
CA SER A 94 -0.61 9.16 -20.13
C SER A 94 0.00 10.33 -20.89
N LYS A 95 0.23 11.46 -20.23
CA LYS A 95 0.80 12.69 -20.81
C LYS A 95 2.31 12.81 -20.58
N GLU A 96 2.85 11.94 -19.74
CA GLU A 96 4.24 12.00 -19.35
C GLU A 96 5.14 11.12 -20.22
N SER A 97 6.42 11.42 -20.22
CA SER A 97 7.44 10.63 -20.92
C SER A 97 7.71 9.32 -20.15
N GLU A 98 7.88 8.21 -20.88
CA GLU A 98 8.39 6.96 -20.31
C GLU A 98 9.87 7.07 -19.87
N GLN A 99 10.56 8.13 -20.31
CA GLN A 99 11.96 8.37 -19.94
C GLN A 99 12.02 9.33 -18.76
N PHE A 100 12.51 8.81 -17.64
CA PHE A 100 12.70 9.58 -16.41
C PHE A 100 14.13 9.39 -15.90
N THR A 101 14.81 10.48 -15.58
CA THR A 101 16.12 10.43 -14.94
C THR A 101 15.94 10.45 -13.42
N TRP A 102 16.16 9.32 -12.78
CA TRP A 102 16.07 9.22 -11.32
C TRP A 102 17.13 10.12 -10.64
N PRO A 103 16.73 10.95 -9.69
CA PRO A 103 17.67 11.78 -8.96
C PRO A 103 18.59 10.92 -8.08
N SER A 104 19.82 11.42 -7.88
CA SER A 104 20.76 10.85 -6.91
C SER A 104 20.68 11.64 -5.61
N PHE A 105 20.54 10.94 -4.48
CA PHE A 105 20.45 11.55 -3.14
C PHE A 105 21.12 10.65 -2.10
N ASP A 106 21.35 11.18 -0.90
CA ASP A 106 21.94 10.44 0.20
C ASP A 106 21.00 9.30 0.66
N GLU A 107 21.56 8.14 0.98
CA GLU A 107 20.80 6.97 1.46
C GLU A 107 20.07 7.22 2.78
N GLN A 108 20.45 8.21 3.55
CA GLN A 108 19.76 8.64 4.76
C GLN A 108 18.51 9.49 4.47
N THR A 109 18.30 9.90 3.21
CA THR A 109 17.10 10.62 2.80
C THR A 109 15.85 9.80 3.17
N ALA A 110 14.83 10.50 3.67
CA ALA A 110 13.56 9.88 4.01
C ALA A 110 12.87 9.33 2.76
N SER A 111 12.35 8.10 2.85
CA SER A 111 11.68 7.40 1.75
C SER A 111 10.18 7.20 2.00
N SER A 112 9.81 6.91 3.24
CA SER A 112 8.42 6.63 3.59
C SER A 112 8.09 7.04 5.01
N LEU A 113 6.81 7.30 5.24
CA LEU A 113 6.24 7.70 6.51
C LEU A 113 4.98 6.87 6.79
N CYS A 114 4.83 6.36 7.99
CA CYS A 114 3.55 5.85 8.47
C CYS A 114 3.30 6.26 9.91
N TYR A 115 2.02 6.43 10.26
CA TYR A 115 1.62 6.79 11.62
C TYR A 115 1.21 5.56 12.41
N THR A 116 1.65 5.52 13.67
CA THR A 116 1.17 4.52 14.63
C THR A 116 -0.10 5.03 15.31
N SER A 117 -0.97 4.11 15.71
CA SER A 117 -2.24 4.45 16.37
C SER A 117 -2.10 5.09 17.77
N GLY A 118 -0.87 5.24 18.27
CA GLY A 118 -0.58 5.80 19.60
C GLY A 118 -1.46 5.21 20.71
N THR A 119 -0.89 4.58 21.70
CA THR A 119 -1.66 4.03 22.84
C THR A 119 -2.12 5.13 23.80
N THR A 120 -1.48 6.31 23.74
CA THR A 120 -1.78 7.47 24.58
C THR A 120 -1.54 8.77 23.79
N GLY A 121 -2.61 9.42 23.36
CA GLY A 121 -2.53 10.73 22.67
C GLY A 121 -2.61 10.63 21.14
N ASN A 122 -2.11 11.67 20.47
CA ASN A 122 -2.13 11.75 19.01
C ASN A 122 -1.25 10.68 18.34
N PRO A 123 -1.60 10.23 17.13
CA PRO A 123 -0.75 9.37 16.31
C PRO A 123 0.65 9.94 16.16
N LYS A 124 1.66 9.06 16.10
CA LYS A 124 3.06 9.45 15.92
C LYS A 124 3.58 8.95 14.59
N GLY A 125 4.19 9.85 13.82
CA GLY A 125 4.83 9.52 12.56
C GLY A 125 6.14 8.76 12.75
N VAL A 126 6.33 7.68 11.99
CA VAL A 126 7.57 6.91 11.90
C VAL A 126 8.14 7.10 10.51
N LEU A 127 9.29 7.75 10.44
CA LEU A 127 9.97 8.10 9.20
C LEU A 127 11.07 7.07 8.91
N TYR A 128 11.04 6.48 7.71
CA TYR A 128 12.05 5.52 7.25
C TYR A 128 12.96 6.17 6.22
N SER A 129 14.27 5.91 6.31
CA SER A 129 15.22 6.29 5.27
C SER A 129 15.31 5.21 4.18
N HIS A 130 15.85 5.57 3.01
CA HIS A 130 16.18 4.60 1.97
C HIS A 130 17.10 3.50 2.50
N ARG A 131 18.14 3.88 3.27
CA ARG A 131 19.03 2.93 3.93
C ARG A 131 18.28 1.92 4.80
N SER A 132 17.41 2.39 5.70
CA SER A 132 16.66 1.50 6.60
C SER A 132 15.74 0.57 5.83
N THR A 133 15.10 1.04 4.76
CA THR A 133 14.24 0.25 3.88
C THR A 133 15.00 -0.88 3.18
N ILE A 134 16.17 -0.56 2.61
CA ILE A 134 16.99 -1.57 1.92
C ILE A 134 17.56 -2.60 2.91
N LEU A 135 18.12 -2.17 4.04
CA LEU A 135 18.65 -3.10 5.05
C LEU A 135 17.54 -4.01 5.62
N HIS A 136 16.35 -3.46 5.85
CA HIS A 136 15.20 -4.26 6.25
C HIS A 136 14.80 -5.28 5.18
N SER A 137 14.78 -4.88 3.90
CA SER A 137 14.45 -5.77 2.78
C SER A 137 15.44 -6.96 2.69
N PHE A 138 16.73 -6.73 2.90
CA PHE A 138 17.72 -7.80 3.03
C PHE A 138 17.39 -8.71 4.22
N ALA A 139 17.16 -8.14 5.39
CA ALA A 139 16.92 -8.90 6.61
C ALA A 139 15.70 -9.81 6.52
N ILE A 140 14.58 -9.31 5.99
CA ILE A 140 13.36 -10.13 5.87
C ILE A 140 13.43 -11.18 4.76
N SER A 141 14.35 -11.04 3.81
CA SER A 141 14.57 -12.04 2.74
C SER A 141 15.44 -13.20 3.19
N LEU A 142 16.10 -13.13 4.36
CA LEU A 142 16.95 -14.21 4.88
C LEU A 142 16.13 -15.47 5.18
N PRO A 143 16.78 -16.67 5.10
CA PRO A 143 16.13 -17.95 5.35
C PRO A 143 15.43 -18.07 6.70
N ASP A 144 15.96 -17.43 7.75
CA ASP A 144 15.40 -17.46 9.12
C ASP A 144 14.35 -16.36 9.35
N SER A 145 13.91 -15.67 8.29
CA SER A 145 12.85 -14.66 8.32
C SER A 145 11.72 -15.07 7.36
N LEU A 146 11.37 -14.23 6.38
CA LEU A 146 10.33 -14.57 5.39
C LEU A 146 10.84 -15.55 4.33
N ASN A 147 12.14 -15.65 4.14
CA ASN A 147 12.79 -16.52 3.15
C ASN A 147 12.22 -16.31 1.73
N LEU A 148 12.03 -15.04 1.33
CA LEU A 148 11.52 -14.70 0.02
C LEU A 148 12.58 -14.94 -1.06
N SER A 149 12.15 -15.46 -2.21
CA SER A 149 12.98 -15.74 -3.37
C SER A 149 12.27 -15.41 -4.69
N ALA A 150 13.00 -15.39 -5.79
CA ALA A 150 12.45 -15.22 -7.13
C ALA A 150 11.47 -16.34 -7.55
N ASN A 151 11.47 -17.48 -6.86
CA ASN A 151 10.53 -18.57 -7.12
C ASN A 151 9.20 -18.42 -6.39
N ASP A 152 9.08 -17.41 -5.53
CA ASP A 152 7.86 -17.19 -4.78
C ASP A 152 6.83 -16.36 -5.56
N ILE A 153 5.57 -16.65 -5.25
CA ILE A 153 4.41 -15.84 -5.61
C ILE A 153 3.79 -15.39 -4.30
N MET A 154 4.00 -14.12 -3.96
CA MET A 154 3.60 -13.54 -2.67
C MET A 154 2.23 -12.87 -2.77
N LEU A 155 1.35 -13.17 -1.82
CA LEU A 155 0.06 -12.52 -1.60
C LEU A 155 0.10 -11.70 -0.30
N PRO A 156 0.43 -10.41 -0.34
CA PRO A 156 0.44 -9.55 0.85
C PRO A 156 -0.99 -9.10 1.18
N VAL A 157 -1.65 -9.82 2.11
CA VAL A 157 -2.95 -9.42 2.65
C VAL A 157 -2.78 -8.34 3.73
N VAL A 158 -1.60 -8.26 4.36
CA VAL A 158 -1.21 -7.13 5.20
C VAL A 158 -1.27 -5.83 4.42
N PRO A 159 -1.94 -4.79 4.96
CA PRO A 159 -2.16 -3.56 4.18
C PRO A 159 -0.86 -2.79 3.93
N MET A 160 -0.68 -2.33 2.69
CA MET A 160 0.43 -1.44 2.34
C MET A 160 0.37 -0.10 3.09
N PHE A 161 -0.81 0.33 3.49
CA PHE A 161 -0.99 1.54 4.29
C PHE A 161 -0.68 1.37 5.80
N HIS A 162 -0.33 0.17 6.26
CA HIS A 162 -0.01 -0.07 7.67
C HIS A 162 1.35 -0.75 7.81
N VAL A 163 2.26 -0.12 8.54
CA VAL A 163 3.66 -0.58 8.73
C VAL A 163 4.29 -0.99 7.39
N ASN A 164 3.90 -0.28 6.31
CA ASN A 164 4.39 -0.49 4.94
C ASN A 164 4.33 -1.97 4.51
N ALA A 165 3.24 -2.69 4.85
CA ALA A 165 3.12 -4.13 4.61
C ALA A 165 4.38 -4.91 5.03
N TRP A 166 4.98 -4.53 6.18
CA TRP A 166 6.22 -5.12 6.71
C TRP A 166 7.42 -5.00 5.74
N GLY A 167 7.44 -3.99 4.87
CA GLY A 167 8.47 -3.77 3.86
C GLY A 167 8.49 -4.80 2.72
N THR A 168 7.51 -5.68 2.68
CA THR A 168 7.49 -6.81 1.73
C THR A 168 7.41 -6.41 0.25
N PRO A 169 6.76 -5.30 -0.16
CA PRO A 169 6.83 -4.85 -1.54
C PRO A 169 8.26 -4.55 -2.00
N TYR A 170 9.08 -3.94 -1.15
CA TYR A 170 10.48 -3.66 -1.47
C TYR A 170 11.33 -4.95 -1.50
N ALA A 171 11.12 -5.83 -0.52
CA ALA A 171 11.82 -7.11 -0.50
C ALA A 171 11.47 -7.98 -1.72
N ALA A 172 10.20 -8.01 -2.12
CA ALA A 172 9.75 -8.75 -3.30
C ALA A 172 10.44 -8.28 -4.58
N ALA A 173 10.53 -6.96 -4.80
CA ALA A 173 11.22 -6.40 -5.94
C ALA A 173 12.73 -6.70 -5.90
N MET A 174 13.35 -6.61 -4.72
CA MET A 174 14.78 -6.87 -4.54
C MET A 174 15.15 -8.32 -4.89
N VAL A 175 14.33 -9.30 -4.54
CA VAL A 175 14.61 -10.73 -4.82
C VAL A 175 13.98 -11.22 -6.13
N GLY A 176 13.16 -10.41 -6.81
CA GLY A 176 12.46 -10.80 -8.04
C GLY A 176 11.22 -11.67 -7.80
N CYS A 177 10.61 -11.59 -6.62
CA CYS A 177 9.38 -12.31 -6.28
C CYS A 177 8.17 -11.75 -7.04
N THR A 178 7.30 -12.64 -7.54
CA THR A 178 6.01 -12.22 -8.08
C THR A 178 5.07 -11.78 -6.96
N VAL A 179 4.36 -10.66 -7.16
CA VAL A 179 3.40 -10.15 -6.17
C VAL A 179 1.98 -10.18 -6.72
N VAL A 180 1.08 -10.84 -6.00
CA VAL A 180 -0.37 -10.83 -6.26
C VAL A 180 -1.01 -9.82 -5.32
N LEU A 181 -1.52 -8.73 -5.87
CA LEU A 181 -2.10 -7.64 -5.09
C LEU A 181 -3.61 -7.85 -4.92
N PRO A 182 -4.11 -8.03 -3.69
CA PRO A 182 -5.51 -8.42 -3.46
C PRO A 182 -6.54 -7.30 -3.69
N GLY A 183 -6.09 -6.05 -3.78
CA GLY A 183 -7.01 -4.92 -3.84
C GLY A 183 -7.95 -4.87 -2.63
N PRO A 184 -9.26 -4.61 -2.84
CA PRO A 184 -10.26 -4.64 -1.77
C PRO A 184 -10.74 -6.05 -1.40
N GLY A 185 -10.37 -7.09 -2.16
CA GLY A 185 -10.84 -8.47 -2.01
C GLY A 185 -10.15 -9.23 -0.89
N LEU A 186 -10.38 -8.84 0.36
CA LEU A 186 -9.72 -9.39 1.55
C LEU A 186 -10.58 -10.43 2.29
N ASP A 187 -11.75 -10.78 1.77
CA ASP A 187 -12.59 -11.84 2.31
C ASP A 187 -12.07 -13.24 1.97
N GLY A 188 -12.46 -14.24 2.76
CA GLY A 188 -11.96 -15.61 2.61
C GLY A 188 -12.15 -16.19 1.21
N PRO A 189 -13.35 -16.14 0.59
CA PRO A 189 -13.56 -16.62 -0.78
C PRO A 189 -12.68 -15.94 -1.82
N SER A 190 -12.52 -14.63 -1.76
CA SER A 190 -11.64 -13.86 -2.66
C SER A 190 -10.20 -14.31 -2.53
N LEU A 191 -9.71 -14.50 -1.29
CA LEU A 191 -8.34 -14.96 -1.04
C LEU A 191 -8.11 -16.41 -1.51
N VAL A 192 -9.06 -17.32 -1.28
CA VAL A 192 -8.99 -18.69 -1.82
C VAL A 192 -8.87 -18.66 -3.33
N ASN A 193 -9.72 -17.89 -4.00
CA ASN A 193 -9.69 -17.75 -5.46
C ASN A 193 -8.34 -17.23 -5.97
N MET A 194 -7.78 -16.21 -5.32
CA MET A 194 -6.46 -15.67 -5.69
C MET A 194 -5.34 -16.70 -5.51
N ILE A 195 -5.31 -17.40 -4.37
CA ILE A 195 -4.30 -18.44 -4.11
C ILE A 195 -4.39 -19.55 -5.14
N ASP A 196 -5.58 -20.05 -5.42
CA ASP A 196 -5.78 -21.15 -6.36
C ASP A 196 -5.53 -20.73 -7.82
N THR A 197 -5.89 -19.50 -8.20
CA THR A 197 -5.70 -18.98 -9.56
C THR A 197 -4.23 -18.67 -9.84
N TYR A 198 -3.61 -17.88 -8.98
CA TYR A 198 -2.25 -17.39 -9.19
C TYR A 198 -1.16 -18.28 -8.57
N LYS A 199 -1.58 -19.39 -7.92
CA LYS A 199 -0.65 -20.34 -7.27
C LYS A 199 0.26 -19.66 -6.26
N ALA A 200 -0.31 -18.78 -5.42
CA ALA A 200 0.46 -18.11 -4.38
C ALA A 200 1.18 -19.12 -3.49
N THR A 201 2.49 -18.88 -3.24
CA THR A 201 3.35 -19.78 -2.44
C THR A 201 3.56 -19.26 -1.02
N VAL A 202 3.44 -17.94 -0.84
CA VAL A 202 3.54 -17.28 0.45
C VAL A 202 2.46 -16.20 0.58
N ALA A 203 1.78 -16.19 1.72
CA ALA A 203 0.82 -15.15 2.03
C ALA A 203 1.11 -14.52 3.40
N LEU A 204 0.83 -13.22 3.50
CA LEU A 204 1.09 -12.44 4.71
C LEU A 204 -0.22 -11.84 5.20
N GLY A 205 -0.57 -12.13 6.45
CA GLY A 205 -1.85 -11.68 7.01
C GLY A 205 -1.87 -11.76 8.53
N VAL A 206 -2.93 -11.21 9.11
CA VAL A 206 -3.17 -11.29 10.55
C VAL A 206 -4.05 -12.52 10.87
N PRO A 207 -4.05 -13.02 12.12
CA PRO A 207 -4.77 -14.27 12.48
C PRO A 207 -6.24 -14.34 12.04
N THR A 208 -6.96 -13.22 12.06
CA THR A 208 -8.36 -13.15 11.61
C THR A 208 -8.52 -13.43 10.11
N ILE A 209 -7.54 -13.07 9.30
CA ILE A 209 -7.50 -13.37 7.86
C ILE A 209 -7.38 -14.89 7.67
N TRP A 210 -6.50 -15.54 8.41
CA TRP A 210 -6.31 -17.00 8.31
C TRP A 210 -7.54 -17.78 8.72
N GLN A 211 -8.27 -17.33 9.74
CA GLN A 211 -9.54 -17.93 10.13
C GLN A 211 -10.58 -17.86 9.00
N GLY A 212 -10.72 -16.69 8.36
CA GLY A 212 -11.62 -16.47 7.23
C GLY A 212 -11.22 -17.32 6.01
N LEU A 213 -9.92 -17.37 5.68
CA LEU A 213 -9.37 -18.17 4.59
C LEU A 213 -9.66 -19.67 4.80
N LEU A 214 -9.37 -20.21 5.99
CA LEU A 214 -9.59 -21.63 6.28
C LEU A 214 -11.08 -22.00 6.25
N ALA A 215 -11.96 -21.14 6.75
CA ALA A 215 -13.40 -21.36 6.66
C ALA A 215 -13.88 -21.42 5.20
N ALA A 216 -13.42 -20.48 4.37
CA ALA A 216 -13.73 -20.44 2.94
C ALA A 216 -13.15 -21.65 2.19
N ALA A 217 -11.90 -22.05 2.46
CA ALA A 217 -11.27 -23.21 1.85
C ALA A 217 -12.06 -24.49 2.13
N LYS A 218 -12.54 -24.67 3.38
CA LYS A 218 -13.42 -25.81 3.72
C LYS A 218 -14.75 -25.80 2.95
N GLN A 219 -15.34 -24.63 2.76
CA GLN A 219 -16.60 -24.49 2.03
C GLN A 219 -16.44 -24.74 0.52
N THR A 220 -15.34 -24.30 -0.06
CA THR A 220 -15.05 -24.46 -1.50
C THR A 220 -14.39 -25.78 -1.85
N GLY A 221 -13.89 -26.52 -0.87
CA GLY A 221 -13.10 -27.74 -1.07
C GLY A 221 -11.66 -27.46 -1.53
N SER A 222 -11.20 -26.22 -1.51
CA SER A 222 -9.83 -25.87 -1.87
C SER A 222 -8.83 -26.46 -0.86
N GLN A 223 -7.76 -27.05 -1.38
CA GLN A 223 -6.65 -27.57 -0.59
C GLN A 223 -5.53 -26.53 -0.38
N LEU A 224 -5.64 -25.34 -1.00
CA LEU A 224 -4.59 -24.31 -1.00
C LEU A 224 -3.19 -24.89 -1.34
N ALA A 225 -3.16 -25.82 -2.31
CA ALA A 225 -2.04 -26.74 -2.53
C ALA A 225 -0.71 -26.04 -2.90
N SER A 226 -0.75 -24.81 -3.39
CA SER A 226 0.45 -24.01 -3.72
C SER A 226 1.09 -23.33 -2.50
N MET A 227 0.34 -23.18 -1.40
CA MET A 227 0.80 -22.47 -0.22
C MET A 227 1.89 -23.26 0.51
N ASN A 228 3.08 -22.68 0.59
CA ASN A 228 4.22 -23.23 1.33
C ASN A 228 4.41 -22.55 2.68
N ARG A 229 4.04 -21.26 2.77
CA ARG A 229 4.24 -20.42 3.95
C ARG A 229 3.10 -19.43 4.13
N ASN A 230 2.71 -19.25 5.37
CA ASN A 230 1.84 -18.15 5.80
C ASN A 230 2.50 -17.46 7.01
N VAL A 231 2.49 -16.14 7.03
CA VAL A 231 3.15 -15.31 8.03
C VAL A 231 2.14 -14.31 8.62
#